data_59a2852dae5d35addf364e56102f28ec
#
_entry.id   59a2852dae5d35addf364e56102f28ec
#
_cell.length_a   1.000
_cell.length_b   1.000
_cell.length_c   1.000
_cell.angle_alpha   90.00
_cell.angle_beta   90.00
_cell.angle_gamma   90.00
#
_symmetry.space_group_name_H-M   'P 1'
#
loop_
_entity.id
_entity.type
_entity.pdbx_description
1 polymer ?
#
loop_
_entity_poly.entity_id
_entity_poly.type
_entity_poly.pdbx_seq_one_letter_code
_entity_poly.pdbx_strand_id
1 'polypeptide(L)'
;MAGAGATAVNAALACLDEAELIELTRDLIRISSVIRPGEPAATEAAVAHHVETWLAKQGFELEVQQVAPGRPNVIAWLGEKGDGKSLLLEGHTDVVTEGNPAEWTHPPFGADLVDGRIYGRGAADMKSGLAAAMAAATAIKRSGAPLSGRLVVGALVDEEGDMIGAKHLCTTAIGRALDAAIICEPEQNELCLEQRGVVWARVAIRGHMAHGAMPEAGVNPITALGALLNEVPALERRLRKLCRKSPHLRPPTVTPTIARAPVQGVEQSNVIPSSARMLLDVRLTPGPDETAVAAEIELACRRAMARCPGATIEWEPVNGFRLATKVERSEPLVRAMVAGVRQATGRRAVFGGVPGSTDGTILRMQLGIPIVTCGPGHRLIPHQADEYVEVAELVDAARIYVASALNFLR
;
A
#
# COMPACT_ATOMS: atom_id res chain seq x y z
N MET A 1 37.03 2.46 9.38
CA MET A 1 35.85 2.31 8.49
C MET A 1 34.66 3.17 8.90
N ALA A 2 34.37 3.41 10.18
CA ALA A 2 33.25 4.26 10.62
C ALA A 2 33.32 5.74 10.17
N GLY A 3 34.52 6.31 10.06
CA GLY A 3 34.70 7.72 9.64
C GLY A 3 34.40 8.00 8.17
N ALA A 4 34.86 7.11 7.25
CA ALA A 4 34.65 7.28 5.82
C ALA A 4 33.16 7.22 5.43
N GLY A 5 32.40 6.41 6.16
CA GLY A 5 30.98 6.26 5.99
C GLY A 5 30.16 7.47 6.39
N ALA A 6 30.45 8.08 7.50
CA ALA A 6 29.79 9.32 7.93
C ALA A 6 30.10 10.47 6.95
N THR A 7 31.31 10.52 6.39
CA THR A 7 31.71 11.52 5.40
C THR A 7 30.89 11.43 4.12
N ALA A 8 30.66 10.22 3.57
CA ALA A 8 29.86 10.02 2.36
C ALA A 8 28.37 10.39 2.57
N VAL A 9 27.80 10.03 3.73
CA VAL A 9 26.43 10.42 4.09
C VAL A 9 26.32 11.95 4.18
N ASN A 10 27.23 12.60 4.88
CA ASN A 10 27.20 14.07 5.01
C ASN A 10 27.38 14.78 3.66
N ALA A 11 28.24 14.27 2.78
CA ALA A 11 28.40 14.80 1.44
C ALA A 11 27.10 14.67 0.61
N ALA A 12 26.44 13.53 0.68
CA ALA A 12 25.18 13.32 -0.02
C ALA A 12 24.03 14.17 0.56
N LEU A 13 23.96 14.30 1.88
CA LEU A 13 22.98 15.18 2.54
C LEU A 13 23.17 16.65 2.14
N ALA A 14 24.42 17.09 1.93
CA ALA A 14 24.71 18.45 1.46
C ALA A 14 24.33 18.69 -0.01
N CYS A 15 24.12 17.62 -0.79
CA CYS A 15 23.65 17.70 -2.19
C CYS A 15 22.12 17.63 -2.32
N LEU A 16 21.38 17.48 -1.21
CA LEU A 16 19.93 17.51 -1.23
C LEU A 16 19.46 18.96 -1.37
N ASP A 17 18.78 19.26 -2.47
CA ASP A 17 18.16 20.57 -2.73
C ASP A 17 16.70 20.53 -2.25
N GLU A 18 16.44 21.22 -1.13
CA GLU A 18 15.12 21.26 -0.51
C GLU A 18 14.10 22.04 -1.37
N ALA A 19 14.53 23.07 -2.09
CA ALA A 19 13.64 23.81 -2.97
C ALA A 19 13.24 22.97 -4.19
N GLU A 20 14.18 22.24 -4.79
CA GLU A 20 13.90 21.28 -5.87
C GLU A 20 12.95 20.17 -5.39
N LEU A 21 13.12 19.63 -4.18
CA LEU A 21 12.25 18.62 -3.59
C LEU A 21 10.81 19.14 -3.41
N ILE A 22 10.66 20.37 -2.89
CA ILE A 22 9.35 20.99 -2.70
C ILE A 22 8.64 21.18 -4.04
N GLU A 23 9.33 21.73 -5.06
CA GLU A 23 8.71 21.94 -6.37
C GLU A 23 8.41 20.61 -7.08
N LEU A 24 9.30 19.61 -6.99
CA LEU A 24 9.01 18.27 -7.52
C LEU A 24 7.75 17.67 -6.89
N THR A 25 7.59 17.78 -5.58
CA THR A 25 6.40 17.32 -4.87
C THR A 25 5.16 18.03 -5.38
N ARG A 26 5.21 19.36 -5.53
CA ARG A 26 4.10 20.17 -6.04
C ARG A 26 3.76 19.83 -7.49
N ASP A 27 4.76 19.59 -8.33
CA ASP A 27 4.54 19.21 -9.72
C ASP A 27 3.84 17.84 -9.82
N LEU A 28 4.25 16.87 -9.02
CA LEU A 28 3.57 15.56 -8.96
C LEU A 28 2.12 15.69 -8.50
N ILE A 29 1.83 16.52 -7.49
CA ILE A 29 0.47 16.76 -6.98
C ILE A 29 -0.42 17.43 -8.04
N ARG A 30 0.10 18.39 -8.80
CA ARG A 30 -0.63 19.09 -9.87
C ARG A 30 -1.12 18.17 -10.98
N ILE A 31 -0.49 17.03 -11.16
CA ILE A 31 -0.86 16.03 -12.17
C ILE A 31 -1.87 15.07 -11.54
N SER A 32 -3.15 15.17 -11.91
CA SER A 32 -4.16 14.20 -11.48
C SER A 32 -3.84 12.81 -12.04
N SER A 33 -3.82 11.82 -11.16
CA SER A 33 -3.64 10.39 -11.47
C SER A 33 -4.73 9.54 -10.82
N VAL A 34 -5.92 10.11 -10.70
CA VAL A 34 -7.12 9.41 -10.25
C VAL A 34 -7.58 8.46 -11.35
N ILE A 35 -7.72 7.18 -11.01
CA ILE A 35 -8.29 6.19 -11.93
C ILE A 35 -9.80 6.26 -11.88
N ARG A 36 -10.44 6.57 -13.03
CA ARG A 36 -11.88 6.67 -13.15
C ARG A 36 -12.42 5.59 -14.09
N PRO A 37 -13.21 4.63 -13.59
CA PRO A 37 -13.85 3.63 -14.44
C PRO A 37 -14.69 4.30 -15.54
N GLY A 38 -14.47 3.90 -16.80
CA GLY A 38 -15.18 4.46 -17.95
C GLY A 38 -14.56 5.73 -18.56
N GLU A 39 -13.47 6.25 -18.00
CA GLU A 39 -12.69 7.37 -18.51
C GLU A 39 -11.29 6.90 -18.94
N PRO A 40 -11.07 6.46 -20.19
CA PRO A 40 -9.79 5.88 -20.63
C PRO A 40 -8.58 6.81 -20.51
N ALA A 41 -8.80 8.13 -20.43
CA ALA A 41 -7.73 9.12 -20.25
C ALA A 41 -7.38 9.34 -18.76
N ALA A 42 -8.19 8.86 -17.82
CA ALA A 42 -7.92 8.96 -16.39
C ALA A 42 -7.01 7.81 -15.95
N THR A 43 -5.71 7.98 -16.17
CA THR A 43 -4.66 6.98 -15.92
C THR A 43 -3.44 7.64 -15.27
N GLU A 44 -2.46 6.83 -14.89
CA GLU A 44 -1.18 7.31 -14.35
C GLU A 44 -0.19 7.76 -15.44
N ALA A 45 -0.52 7.67 -16.74
CA ALA A 45 0.41 7.96 -17.83
C ALA A 45 1.08 9.32 -17.73
N ALA A 46 0.33 10.37 -17.35
CA ALA A 46 0.85 11.73 -17.29
C ALA A 46 1.86 11.90 -16.13
N VAL A 47 1.56 11.36 -14.95
CA VAL A 47 2.49 11.43 -13.81
C VAL A 47 3.71 10.53 -14.05
N ALA A 48 3.54 9.37 -14.64
CA ALA A 48 4.65 8.48 -15.01
C ALA A 48 5.60 9.15 -16.02
N HIS A 49 5.05 9.83 -17.04
CA HIS A 49 5.86 10.59 -18.00
C HIS A 49 6.64 11.74 -17.31
N HIS A 50 6.03 12.42 -16.33
CA HIS A 50 6.73 13.44 -15.56
C HIS A 50 7.89 12.84 -14.76
N VAL A 51 7.67 11.72 -14.06
CA VAL A 51 8.69 10.98 -13.29
C VAL A 51 9.83 10.53 -14.22
N GLU A 52 9.50 9.90 -15.35
CA GLU A 52 10.46 9.48 -16.38
C GLU A 52 11.33 10.65 -16.84
N THR A 53 10.69 11.74 -17.26
CA THR A 53 11.36 12.93 -17.79
C THR A 53 12.28 13.57 -16.74
N TRP A 54 11.81 13.67 -15.49
CA TRP A 54 12.58 14.25 -14.41
C TRP A 54 13.82 13.39 -14.09
N LEU A 55 13.66 12.07 -13.93
CA LEU A 55 14.78 11.15 -13.66
C LEU A 55 15.77 11.07 -14.81
N ALA A 56 15.29 11.05 -16.05
CA ALA A 56 16.14 11.10 -17.25
C ALA A 56 17.00 12.39 -17.29
N LYS A 57 16.41 13.55 -16.96
CA LYS A 57 17.11 14.82 -16.85
C LYS A 57 18.20 14.81 -15.76
N GLN A 58 18.00 14.06 -14.67
CA GLN A 58 19.02 13.83 -13.64
C GLN A 58 20.08 12.79 -14.09
N GLY A 59 19.92 12.20 -15.28
CA GLY A 59 20.86 11.25 -15.87
C GLY A 59 20.81 9.87 -15.25
N PHE A 60 19.67 9.43 -14.75
CA PHE A 60 19.46 8.02 -14.33
C PHE A 60 19.31 7.11 -15.54
N GLU A 61 19.78 5.88 -15.41
CA GLU A 61 19.31 4.77 -16.21
C GLU A 61 17.89 4.41 -15.73
N LEU A 62 16.99 4.14 -16.67
CA LEU A 62 15.60 3.84 -16.35
C LEU A 62 14.94 2.92 -17.38
N GLU A 63 13.85 2.30 -16.96
CA GLU A 63 12.98 1.45 -17.74
C GLU A 63 11.52 1.84 -17.48
N VAL A 64 10.72 1.99 -18.55
CA VAL A 64 9.27 2.20 -18.46
C VAL A 64 8.58 0.88 -18.76
N GLN A 65 7.88 0.33 -17.79
CA GLN A 65 7.23 -0.97 -17.85
C GLN A 65 5.73 -0.79 -18.07
N GLN A 66 5.21 -1.13 -19.25
CA GLN A 66 3.77 -1.07 -19.52
C GLN A 66 3.04 -2.20 -18.79
N VAL A 67 2.43 -1.89 -17.65
CA VAL A 67 1.69 -2.85 -16.82
C VAL A 67 0.29 -3.09 -17.37
N ALA A 68 -0.39 -2.01 -17.76
CA ALA A 68 -1.69 -2.00 -18.42
C ALA A 68 -1.76 -0.78 -19.36
N PRO A 69 -2.74 -0.70 -20.27
CA PRO A 69 -2.87 0.44 -21.17
C PRO A 69 -2.95 1.77 -20.40
N GLY A 70 -2.00 2.67 -20.66
CA GLY A 70 -1.88 3.96 -19.99
C GLY A 70 -1.43 3.92 -18.53
N ARG A 71 -0.97 2.78 -18.05
CA ARG A 71 -0.57 2.56 -16.65
C ARG A 71 0.85 1.97 -16.57
N PRO A 72 1.89 2.77 -16.82
CA PRO A 72 3.27 2.28 -16.79
C PRO A 72 3.91 2.48 -15.42
N ASN A 73 4.68 1.48 -14.95
CA ASN A 73 5.70 1.71 -13.93
C ASN A 73 6.90 2.46 -14.54
N VAL A 74 7.56 3.28 -13.73
CA VAL A 74 8.86 3.88 -14.05
C VAL A 74 9.87 3.38 -13.05
N ILE A 75 10.90 2.69 -13.53
CA ILE A 75 11.96 2.11 -12.69
C ILE A 75 13.28 2.74 -13.09
N ALA A 76 13.90 3.46 -12.17
CA ALA A 76 15.20 4.09 -12.41
C ALA A 76 16.23 3.55 -11.42
N TRP A 77 17.52 3.57 -11.79
CA TRP A 77 18.57 3.05 -10.90
C TRP A 77 19.88 3.81 -10.99
N LEU A 78 20.66 3.68 -9.92
CA LEU A 78 22.00 4.20 -9.76
C LEU A 78 22.91 3.07 -9.29
N GLY A 79 24.07 2.93 -9.93
CA GLY A 79 25.04 1.88 -9.61
C GLY A 79 24.71 0.52 -10.19
N GLU A 80 25.69 -0.36 -10.18
CA GLU A 80 25.56 -1.73 -10.65
C GLU A 80 25.38 -2.68 -9.47
N LYS A 81 24.50 -3.68 -9.62
CA LYS A 81 24.31 -4.65 -8.55
C LYS A 81 25.59 -5.44 -8.32
N GLY A 82 26.21 -6.02 -9.37
CA GLY A 82 27.33 -6.93 -9.23
C GLY A 82 27.06 -7.98 -8.16
N ASP A 83 28.02 -8.18 -7.25
CA ASP A 83 27.86 -9.01 -6.04
C ASP A 83 27.27 -8.24 -4.85
N GLY A 84 26.95 -6.97 -5.03
CA GLY A 84 26.37 -6.08 -4.01
C GLY A 84 24.86 -6.27 -3.83
N LYS A 85 24.30 -5.46 -2.95
CA LYS A 85 22.86 -5.46 -2.68
C LYS A 85 22.10 -4.52 -3.61
N SER A 86 20.80 -4.76 -3.76
CA SER A 86 19.89 -3.89 -4.47
C SER A 86 18.78 -3.41 -3.52
N LEU A 87 18.65 -2.09 -3.36
CA LEU A 87 17.64 -1.45 -2.51
C LEU A 87 16.64 -0.70 -3.37
N LEU A 88 15.36 -0.97 -3.18
CA LEU A 88 14.27 -0.23 -3.77
C LEU A 88 13.80 0.87 -2.82
N LEU A 89 13.66 2.09 -3.32
CA LEU A 89 12.80 3.14 -2.78
C LEU A 89 11.54 3.15 -3.65
N GLU A 90 10.41 2.82 -3.07
CA GLU A 90 9.17 2.60 -3.80
C GLU A 90 8.13 3.64 -3.41
N GLY A 91 7.38 4.13 -4.40
CA GLY A 91 6.19 4.91 -4.21
C GLY A 91 5.22 4.75 -5.36
N HIS A 92 3.92 4.77 -5.06
CA HIS A 92 2.89 4.66 -6.08
C HIS A 92 2.55 6.02 -6.72
N THR A 93 2.01 5.96 -7.93
CA THR A 93 1.70 7.12 -8.76
C THR A 93 0.22 7.45 -8.82
N ASP A 94 -0.65 6.47 -8.62
CA ASP A 94 -2.09 6.66 -8.55
C ASP A 94 -2.50 7.37 -7.25
N VAL A 95 -3.69 7.91 -7.26
CA VAL A 95 -4.33 8.50 -6.08
C VAL A 95 -5.82 8.18 -6.08
N VAL A 96 -6.43 8.09 -4.92
CA VAL A 96 -7.88 7.95 -4.80
C VAL A 96 -8.59 9.21 -5.32
N THR A 97 -9.90 9.10 -5.52
CA THR A 97 -10.74 10.23 -5.94
C THR A 97 -10.60 11.41 -4.98
N GLU A 98 -10.65 12.61 -5.53
CA GLU A 98 -10.72 13.87 -4.76
C GLU A 98 -12.04 14.03 -3.99
N GLY A 99 -13.04 13.20 -4.31
CA GLY A 99 -14.39 13.35 -3.75
C GLY A 99 -15.11 14.58 -4.28
N ASN A 100 -15.81 15.28 -3.38
CA ASN A 100 -16.50 16.53 -3.73
C ASN A 100 -15.52 17.73 -3.62
N PRO A 101 -15.14 18.38 -4.74
CA PRO A 101 -14.22 19.51 -4.71
C PRO A 101 -14.71 20.71 -3.86
N ALA A 102 -16.02 20.83 -3.63
CA ALA A 102 -16.57 21.89 -2.79
C ALA A 102 -16.25 21.72 -1.28
N GLU A 103 -15.77 20.56 -0.87
CA GLU A 103 -15.33 20.28 0.51
C GLU A 103 -13.86 20.68 0.75
N TRP A 104 -13.13 21.05 -0.31
CA TRP A 104 -11.73 21.43 -0.23
C TRP A 104 -11.58 22.95 -0.04
N THR A 105 -10.75 23.34 0.93
CA THR A 105 -10.32 24.74 1.11
C THR A 105 -9.23 25.11 0.11
N HIS A 106 -8.34 24.15 -0.20
CA HIS A 106 -7.31 24.24 -1.22
C HIS A 106 -7.67 23.36 -2.42
N PRO A 107 -7.52 23.82 -3.68
CA PRO A 107 -7.83 22.98 -4.84
C PRO A 107 -7.15 21.62 -4.77
N PRO A 108 -7.85 20.48 -5.03
CA PRO A 108 -7.30 19.12 -4.88
C PRO A 108 -5.99 18.87 -5.63
N PHE A 109 -5.78 19.56 -6.75
CA PHE A 109 -4.55 19.48 -7.57
C PHE A 109 -3.87 20.86 -7.71
N GLY A 110 -4.07 21.76 -6.73
CA GLY A 110 -3.43 23.08 -6.70
C GLY A 110 -1.98 23.05 -6.22
N ALA A 111 -1.66 22.10 -5.37
CA ALA A 111 -0.38 22.00 -4.68
C ALA A 111 0.00 23.29 -3.93
N ASP A 112 -0.97 23.88 -3.22
CA ASP A 112 -0.78 25.11 -2.48
C ASP A 112 0.22 24.91 -1.34
N LEU A 113 1.20 25.79 -1.27
CA LEU A 113 2.19 25.81 -0.16
C LEU A 113 1.77 26.93 0.81
N VAL A 114 1.22 26.54 1.95
CA VAL A 114 0.71 27.47 2.97
C VAL A 114 1.19 26.99 4.35
N ASP A 115 1.76 27.90 5.13
CA ASP A 115 2.21 27.66 6.52
C ASP A 115 3.08 26.41 6.70
N GLY A 116 3.97 26.13 5.73
CA GLY A 116 4.88 24.99 5.77
C GLY A 116 4.23 23.64 5.39
N ARG A 117 3.03 23.68 4.79
CA ARG A 117 2.30 22.52 4.29
C ARG A 117 2.07 22.61 2.79
N ILE A 118 2.17 21.49 2.10
CA ILE A 118 1.78 21.36 0.70
C ILE A 118 0.44 20.61 0.69
N TYR A 119 -0.60 21.30 0.21
CA TYR A 119 -1.96 20.78 0.14
C TYR A 119 -2.26 20.17 -1.23
N GLY A 120 -3.00 19.07 -1.24
CA GLY A 120 -3.55 18.45 -2.44
C GLY A 120 -3.71 16.96 -2.32
N ARG A 121 -4.51 16.36 -3.21
CA ARG A 121 -4.69 14.91 -3.30
C ARG A 121 -3.38 14.24 -3.71
N GLY A 122 -2.93 13.25 -2.93
CA GLY A 122 -1.63 12.60 -3.10
C GLY A 122 -0.48 13.34 -2.38
N ALA A 123 -0.75 14.44 -1.68
CA ALA A 123 0.28 15.14 -0.92
C ALA A 123 0.85 14.28 0.22
N ALA A 124 -0.01 13.58 0.95
CA ALA A 124 0.43 12.60 1.93
C ALA A 124 0.56 11.21 1.29
N ASP A 125 -0.41 10.79 0.50
CA ASP A 125 -0.55 9.43 -0.02
C ASP A 125 -0.47 9.40 -1.56
N MET A 126 0.75 9.12 -2.13
CA MET A 126 2.06 9.17 -1.48
C MET A 126 3.10 9.89 -2.36
N LYS A 127 2.64 10.87 -3.18
CA LYS A 127 3.52 11.59 -4.13
C LYS A 127 4.67 12.33 -3.43
N SER A 128 4.49 12.76 -2.17
CA SER A 128 5.57 13.32 -1.36
C SER A 128 6.64 12.29 -1.03
N GLY A 129 6.24 11.05 -0.70
CA GLY A 129 7.17 9.95 -0.46
C GLY A 129 7.97 9.60 -1.72
N LEU A 130 7.29 9.54 -2.88
CA LEU A 130 7.92 9.33 -4.18
C LEU A 130 8.90 10.47 -4.53
N ALA A 131 8.50 11.73 -4.34
CA ALA A 131 9.38 12.87 -4.56
C ALA A 131 10.62 12.82 -3.65
N ALA A 132 10.44 12.46 -2.37
CA ALA A 132 11.55 12.29 -1.44
C ALA A 132 12.52 11.18 -1.87
N ALA A 133 12.00 10.06 -2.41
CA ALA A 133 12.81 8.97 -2.95
C ALA A 133 13.62 9.41 -4.17
N MET A 134 12.98 10.11 -5.12
CA MET A 134 13.64 10.67 -6.32
C MET A 134 14.73 11.68 -5.95
N ALA A 135 14.44 12.61 -5.04
CA ALA A 135 15.39 13.61 -4.59
C ALA A 135 16.56 12.99 -3.81
N ALA A 136 16.29 11.98 -2.97
CA ALA A 136 17.33 11.27 -2.24
C ALA A 136 18.30 10.54 -3.17
N ALA A 137 17.79 9.82 -4.17
CA ALA A 137 18.62 9.15 -5.16
C ALA A 137 19.46 10.17 -5.96
N THR A 138 18.87 11.31 -6.30
CA THR A 138 19.56 12.40 -7.00
C THR A 138 20.67 13.02 -6.16
N ALA A 139 20.43 13.26 -4.87
CA ALA A 139 21.45 13.77 -3.95
C ALA A 139 22.63 12.80 -3.82
N ILE A 140 22.36 11.48 -3.72
CA ILE A 140 23.42 10.45 -3.72
C ILE A 140 24.22 10.51 -5.01
N LYS A 141 23.55 10.57 -6.17
CA LYS A 141 24.23 10.67 -7.48
C LYS A 141 25.10 11.91 -7.58
N ARG A 142 24.57 13.09 -7.23
CA ARG A 142 25.29 14.37 -7.27
C ARG A 142 26.50 14.41 -6.35
N SER A 143 26.43 13.72 -5.22
CA SER A 143 27.55 13.64 -4.28
C SER A 143 28.73 12.80 -4.75
N GLY A 144 28.55 11.95 -5.76
CA GLY A 144 29.54 10.96 -6.19
C GLY A 144 29.83 9.89 -5.12
N ALA A 145 28.98 9.73 -4.11
CA ALA A 145 29.17 8.74 -3.06
C ALA A 145 29.24 7.32 -3.64
N PRO A 146 30.25 6.52 -3.29
CA PRO A 146 30.39 5.16 -3.83
C PRO A 146 29.28 4.25 -3.29
N LEU A 147 28.68 3.49 -4.18
CA LEU A 147 27.74 2.43 -3.87
C LEU A 147 28.39 1.07 -4.13
N SER A 148 28.29 0.15 -3.17
CA SER A 148 28.68 -1.25 -3.35
C SER A 148 27.48 -2.12 -3.76
N GLY A 149 26.60 -1.53 -4.59
CA GLY A 149 25.36 -2.15 -5.02
C GLY A 149 24.50 -1.17 -5.80
N ARG A 150 23.22 -1.51 -5.99
CA ARG A 150 22.28 -0.76 -6.82
C ARG A 150 21.20 -0.11 -5.96
N LEU A 151 21.01 1.20 -6.12
CA LEU A 151 19.84 1.91 -5.62
C LEU A 151 18.81 1.99 -6.75
N VAL A 152 17.59 1.57 -6.47
CA VAL A 152 16.45 1.58 -7.40
C VAL A 152 15.39 2.53 -6.87
N VAL A 153 14.84 3.37 -7.73
CA VAL A 153 13.62 4.16 -7.48
C VAL A 153 12.52 3.55 -8.33
N GLY A 154 11.43 3.14 -7.71
CA GLY A 154 10.25 2.57 -8.37
C GLY A 154 9.05 3.47 -8.18
N ALA A 155 8.53 4.02 -9.28
CA ALA A 155 7.23 4.68 -9.34
C ALA A 155 6.23 3.68 -9.92
N LEU A 156 5.39 3.12 -9.06
CA LEU A 156 4.50 2.01 -9.40
C LEU A 156 3.06 2.48 -9.57
N VAL A 157 2.27 1.70 -10.31
CA VAL A 157 0.85 1.99 -10.58
C VAL A 157 -0.06 1.10 -9.76
N ASP A 158 -1.29 1.61 -9.45
CA ASP A 158 -2.42 0.83 -8.97
C ASP A 158 -2.28 0.31 -7.52
N GLU A 159 -1.56 1.03 -6.66
CA GLU A 159 -1.48 0.65 -5.25
C GLU A 159 -2.85 0.69 -4.59
N GLU A 160 -3.61 1.76 -4.84
CA GLU A 160 -4.96 2.03 -4.33
C GLU A 160 -6.04 1.06 -4.89
N GLY A 161 -5.65 0.23 -5.84
CA GLY A 161 -6.48 -0.79 -6.47
C GLY A 161 -5.99 -2.21 -6.19
N ASP A 162 -5.50 -2.85 -7.25
CA ASP A 162 -5.09 -4.25 -7.25
C ASP A 162 -3.58 -4.46 -7.14
N MET A 163 -2.79 -3.40 -6.96
CA MET A 163 -1.31 -3.43 -6.86
C MET A 163 -0.68 -4.12 -8.08
N ILE A 164 -1.23 -3.86 -9.28
CA ILE A 164 -0.74 -4.51 -10.51
C ILE A 164 0.69 -4.10 -10.83
N GLY A 165 1.09 -2.87 -10.46
CA GLY A 165 2.45 -2.36 -10.63
C GLY A 165 3.47 -3.16 -9.85
N ALA A 166 3.23 -3.36 -8.54
CA ALA A 166 4.10 -4.17 -7.69
C ALA A 166 4.13 -5.64 -8.12
N LYS A 167 2.97 -6.22 -8.47
CA LYS A 167 2.89 -7.58 -9.01
C LYS A 167 3.71 -7.72 -10.29
N HIS A 168 3.62 -6.75 -11.19
CA HIS A 168 4.41 -6.76 -12.43
C HIS A 168 5.90 -6.66 -12.12
N LEU A 169 6.33 -5.73 -11.28
CA LEU A 169 7.73 -5.55 -10.87
C LEU A 169 8.33 -6.88 -10.37
N CYS A 170 7.60 -7.64 -9.56
CA CYS A 170 8.04 -8.94 -9.05
C CYS A 170 8.35 -9.96 -10.16
N THR A 171 7.79 -9.81 -11.37
CA THR A 171 8.03 -10.70 -12.51
C THR A 171 9.24 -10.31 -13.34
N THR A 172 9.77 -9.11 -13.17
CA THR A 172 10.88 -8.55 -13.98
C THR A 172 12.25 -8.99 -13.45
N ALA A 173 13.28 -8.85 -14.28
CA ALA A 173 14.65 -9.16 -13.88
C ALA A 173 15.15 -8.23 -12.76
N ILE A 174 14.81 -6.91 -12.85
CA ILE A 174 15.20 -5.93 -11.85
C ILE A 174 14.49 -6.18 -10.52
N GLY A 175 13.19 -6.52 -10.54
CA GLY A 175 12.42 -6.85 -9.34
C GLY A 175 12.97 -8.08 -8.63
N ARG A 176 13.26 -9.17 -9.35
CA ARG A 176 13.86 -10.40 -8.76
C ARG A 176 15.28 -10.20 -8.22
N ALA A 177 15.95 -9.14 -8.66
CA ALA A 177 17.28 -8.81 -8.18
C ALA A 177 17.28 -7.92 -6.92
N LEU A 178 16.13 -7.50 -6.41
CA LEU A 178 16.00 -6.70 -5.20
C LEU A 178 16.34 -7.54 -3.96
N ASP A 179 17.05 -6.92 -3.02
CA ASP A 179 17.39 -7.53 -1.72
C ASP A 179 16.59 -6.90 -0.57
N ALA A 180 16.04 -5.70 -0.75
CA ALA A 180 15.24 -5.00 0.25
C ALA A 180 14.44 -3.85 -0.38
N ALA A 181 13.38 -3.38 0.30
CA ALA A 181 12.62 -2.20 -0.12
C ALA A 181 12.26 -1.29 1.05
N ILE A 182 12.28 0.03 0.79
CA ILE A 182 11.65 1.06 1.61
C ILE A 182 10.41 1.51 0.86
N ILE A 183 9.26 1.38 1.50
CA ILE A 183 7.97 1.82 0.97
C ILE A 183 7.70 3.20 1.55
N CYS A 184 7.61 4.19 0.69
CA CYS A 184 7.66 5.60 1.08
C CYS A 184 6.27 6.18 1.47
N GLU A 185 5.40 5.35 2.03
CA GLU A 185 4.04 5.64 2.49
C GLU A 185 3.97 6.53 3.74
N PRO A 186 2.86 7.27 3.95
CA PRO A 186 2.71 8.29 4.99
C PRO A 186 2.63 7.71 6.41
N GLU A 187 3.76 7.55 7.04
CA GLU A 187 3.91 7.00 8.38
C GLU A 187 4.70 7.94 9.32
N GLN A 188 4.67 9.27 9.07
CA GLN A 188 5.35 10.30 9.88
C GLN A 188 6.85 10.00 10.07
N ASN A 189 7.47 9.38 9.06
CA ASN A 189 8.85 8.90 9.09
C ASN A 189 9.16 7.88 10.20
N GLU A 190 8.14 7.24 10.80
CA GLU A 190 8.33 6.07 11.65
C GLU A 190 8.79 4.87 10.82
N LEU A 191 9.58 3.99 11.42
CA LEU A 191 9.99 2.73 10.81
C LEU A 191 8.92 1.66 11.08
N CYS A 192 7.98 1.50 10.15
CA CYS A 192 6.92 0.51 10.26
C CYS A 192 7.42 -0.85 9.78
N LEU A 193 7.59 -1.77 10.73
CA LEU A 193 8.13 -3.11 10.51
C LEU A 193 7.04 -4.17 10.31
N GLU A 194 5.80 -3.80 10.54
CA GLU A 194 4.64 -4.68 10.44
C GLU A 194 3.54 -3.98 9.63
N GLN A 195 2.83 -4.75 8.80
CA GLN A 195 1.66 -4.27 8.07
C GLN A 195 0.48 -5.22 8.31
N ARG A 196 -0.74 -4.67 8.38
CA ARG A 196 -1.94 -5.49 8.43
C ARG A 196 -2.18 -6.14 7.07
N GLY A 197 -2.62 -7.40 7.12
CA GLY A 197 -3.16 -8.06 5.95
C GLY A 197 -4.65 -7.76 5.79
N VAL A 198 -5.14 -7.94 4.56
CA VAL A 198 -6.54 -7.85 4.21
C VAL A 198 -6.96 -9.00 3.32
N VAL A 199 -8.15 -9.54 3.59
CA VAL A 199 -8.88 -10.46 2.71
C VAL A 199 -10.30 -9.94 2.60
N TRP A 200 -10.71 -9.56 1.40
CA TRP A 200 -12.11 -9.28 1.11
C TRP A 200 -12.78 -10.59 0.68
N ALA A 201 -13.52 -11.19 1.59
CA ALA A 201 -14.21 -12.44 1.30
C ALA A 201 -15.61 -12.15 0.74
N ARG A 202 -15.79 -12.42 -0.55
CA ARG A 202 -17.10 -12.37 -1.20
C ARG A 202 -17.82 -13.69 -0.93
N VAL A 203 -18.96 -13.63 -0.25
CA VAL A 203 -19.77 -14.79 0.05
C VAL A 203 -21.03 -14.77 -0.80
N ALA A 204 -21.23 -15.80 -1.60
CA ALA A 204 -22.43 -16.05 -2.40
C ALA A 204 -23.32 -17.08 -1.68
N ILE A 205 -24.59 -16.74 -1.53
CA ILE A 205 -25.58 -17.59 -0.89
C ILE A 205 -26.69 -17.87 -1.89
N ARG A 206 -26.98 -19.14 -2.10
CA ARG A 206 -28.08 -19.60 -2.97
C ARG A 206 -29.16 -20.29 -2.16
N GLY A 207 -30.39 -20.01 -2.51
CA GLY A 207 -31.57 -20.61 -1.97
C GLY A 207 -32.53 -21.01 -3.09
N HIS A 208 -33.80 -21.08 -2.75
CA HIS A 208 -34.88 -21.39 -3.70
C HIS A 208 -36.01 -20.37 -3.54
N MET A 209 -36.44 -19.79 -4.67
CA MET A 209 -37.47 -18.77 -4.74
C MET A 209 -38.84 -19.38 -4.37
N ALA A 210 -39.61 -18.64 -3.59
CA ALA A 210 -40.98 -19.02 -3.24
C ALA A 210 -41.83 -17.79 -2.92
N HIS A 211 -43.15 -18.01 -2.83
CA HIS A 211 -44.07 -17.00 -2.34
C HIS A 211 -43.83 -16.75 -0.85
N GLY A 212 -43.76 -15.50 -0.42
CA GLY A 212 -43.48 -15.11 0.96
C GLY A 212 -44.50 -15.66 1.99
N ALA A 213 -45.73 -15.93 1.56
CA ALA A 213 -46.76 -16.59 2.40
C ALA A 213 -46.62 -18.12 2.51
N MET A 214 -45.74 -18.74 1.73
CA MET A 214 -45.46 -20.19 1.73
C MET A 214 -43.97 -20.46 1.86
N PRO A 215 -43.36 -20.10 2.98
CA PRO A 215 -41.89 -20.15 3.14
C PRO A 215 -41.34 -21.58 3.12
N GLU A 216 -42.17 -22.58 3.42
CA GLU A 216 -41.83 -24.02 3.37
C GLU A 216 -41.61 -24.55 1.95
N ALA A 217 -42.10 -23.83 0.93
CA ALA A 217 -41.91 -24.18 -0.48
C ALA A 217 -40.57 -23.64 -1.02
N GLY A 218 -39.84 -22.83 -0.24
CA GLY A 218 -38.60 -22.20 -0.64
C GLY A 218 -37.42 -22.46 0.30
N VAL A 219 -36.26 -21.94 -0.06
CA VAL A 219 -35.09 -21.89 0.80
C VAL A 219 -34.63 -20.45 0.83
N ASN A 220 -34.81 -19.77 1.97
CA ASN A 220 -34.54 -18.34 2.06
C ASN A 220 -33.03 -18.02 2.28
N PRO A 221 -32.34 -17.48 1.30
CA PRO A 221 -30.91 -17.12 1.43
C PRO A 221 -30.66 -15.95 2.40
N ILE A 222 -31.70 -15.16 2.73
CA ILE A 222 -31.58 -14.08 3.74
C ILE A 222 -31.45 -14.70 5.14
N THR A 223 -32.15 -15.81 5.41
CA THR A 223 -31.99 -16.55 6.66
C THR A 223 -30.57 -17.11 6.80
N ALA A 224 -30.04 -17.67 5.70
CA ALA A 224 -28.67 -18.18 5.67
C ALA A 224 -27.61 -17.05 5.82
N LEU A 225 -27.86 -15.86 5.25
CA LEU A 225 -27.05 -14.66 5.45
C LEU A 225 -27.07 -14.24 6.93
N GLY A 226 -28.24 -14.25 7.58
CA GLY A 226 -28.37 -14.00 9.01
C GLY A 226 -27.60 -15.01 9.86
N ALA A 227 -27.63 -16.30 9.48
CA ALA A 227 -26.87 -17.35 10.14
C ALA A 227 -25.36 -17.11 10.02
N LEU A 228 -24.86 -16.65 8.85
CA LEU A 228 -23.47 -16.31 8.64
C LEU A 228 -23.06 -15.06 9.43
N LEU A 229 -23.90 -14.03 9.49
CA LEU A 229 -23.65 -12.85 10.33
C LEU A 229 -23.46 -13.24 11.81
N ASN A 230 -24.23 -14.21 12.30
CA ASN A 230 -24.07 -14.73 13.66
C ASN A 230 -22.77 -15.53 13.87
N GLU A 231 -22.13 -16.04 12.82
CA GLU A 231 -20.81 -16.68 12.89
C GLU A 231 -19.63 -15.68 12.88
N VAL A 232 -19.82 -14.43 12.42
CA VAL A 232 -18.75 -13.43 12.31
C VAL A 232 -17.98 -13.21 13.62
N PRO A 233 -18.62 -13.06 14.81
CA PRO A 233 -17.87 -12.89 16.06
C PRO A 233 -17.05 -14.15 16.42
N ALA A 234 -17.50 -15.33 16.05
CA ALA A 234 -16.79 -16.58 16.29
C ALA A 234 -15.59 -16.71 15.33
N LEU A 235 -15.76 -16.35 14.05
CA LEU A 235 -14.69 -16.27 13.05
C LEU A 235 -13.59 -15.31 13.52
N GLU A 236 -13.95 -14.10 13.93
CA GLU A 236 -13.00 -13.11 14.42
C GLU A 236 -12.20 -13.65 15.64
N ARG A 237 -12.86 -14.27 16.61
CA ARG A 237 -12.17 -14.88 17.76
C ARG A 237 -11.18 -15.97 17.36
N ARG A 238 -11.49 -16.78 16.33
CA ARG A 238 -10.60 -17.84 15.84
C ARG A 238 -9.40 -17.22 15.11
N LEU A 239 -9.61 -16.24 14.24
CA LEU A 239 -8.53 -15.52 13.56
C LEU A 239 -7.60 -14.81 14.56
N ARG A 240 -8.14 -14.20 15.61
CA ARG A 240 -7.34 -13.61 16.70
C ARG A 240 -6.44 -14.60 17.42
N LYS A 241 -6.80 -15.90 17.46
CA LYS A 241 -5.95 -16.94 18.04
C LYS A 241 -4.82 -17.38 17.12
N LEU A 242 -5.02 -17.32 15.81
CA LEU A 242 -4.01 -17.66 14.81
C LEU A 242 -2.99 -16.53 14.64
N CYS A 243 -3.43 -15.30 14.77
CA CYS A 243 -2.62 -14.12 14.57
C CYS A 243 -1.73 -13.81 15.78
N ARG A 244 -0.53 -13.30 15.53
CA ARG A 244 0.36 -12.81 16.58
C ARG A 244 -0.10 -11.44 17.09
N LYS A 245 0.06 -11.20 18.39
CA LYS A 245 -0.14 -9.88 18.96
C LYS A 245 0.98 -8.95 18.48
N SER A 246 0.59 -7.73 18.13
CA SER A 246 1.52 -6.66 17.77
C SER A 246 1.34 -5.48 18.73
N PRO A 247 2.41 -4.80 19.16
CA PRO A 247 2.30 -3.55 19.87
C PRO A 247 1.90 -2.37 18.99
N HIS A 248 2.02 -2.51 17.66
CA HIS A 248 1.83 -1.45 16.68
C HIS A 248 0.55 -1.58 15.86
N LEU A 249 -0.02 -2.80 15.79
CA LEU A 249 -1.20 -3.08 14.98
C LEU A 249 -2.42 -3.39 15.85
N ARG A 250 -3.58 -2.90 15.42
CA ARG A 250 -4.86 -3.31 16.04
C ARG A 250 -5.09 -4.81 15.83
N PRO A 251 -5.76 -5.49 16.78
CA PRO A 251 -6.11 -6.89 16.62
C PRO A 251 -6.89 -7.20 15.33
N PRO A 252 -6.89 -8.45 14.86
CA PRO A 252 -7.71 -8.87 13.73
C PRO A 252 -9.17 -8.51 13.91
N THR A 253 -9.80 -8.12 12.79
CA THR A 253 -11.24 -7.78 12.73
C THR A 253 -11.89 -8.46 11.54
N VAL A 254 -13.17 -8.78 11.67
CA VAL A 254 -14.02 -9.25 10.58
C VAL A 254 -15.26 -8.38 10.53
N THR A 255 -15.36 -7.58 9.47
CA THR A 255 -16.42 -6.58 9.33
C THR A 255 -17.27 -6.89 8.09
N PRO A 256 -18.57 -7.20 8.22
CA PRO A 256 -19.47 -7.23 7.07
C PRO A 256 -19.62 -5.81 6.52
N THR A 257 -19.26 -5.60 5.25
CA THR A 257 -19.31 -4.27 4.61
C THR A 257 -20.40 -4.14 3.57
N ILE A 258 -20.81 -5.26 2.97
CA ILE A 258 -21.90 -5.31 1.99
C ILE A 258 -22.79 -6.50 2.30
N ALA A 259 -24.13 -6.28 2.25
CA ALA A 259 -25.13 -7.34 2.26
C ALA A 259 -26.22 -6.99 1.25
N ARG A 260 -26.60 -7.93 0.40
CA ARG A 260 -27.60 -7.73 -0.64
C ARG A 260 -28.42 -9.00 -0.91
N ALA A 261 -29.75 -8.84 -1.03
CA ALA A 261 -30.67 -9.86 -1.49
C ALA A 261 -31.94 -9.19 -2.09
N PRO A 262 -32.39 -9.59 -3.30
CA PRO A 262 -31.71 -10.48 -4.24
C PRO A 262 -30.41 -9.88 -4.79
N VAL A 263 -29.52 -10.73 -5.30
CA VAL A 263 -28.29 -10.29 -5.98
C VAL A 263 -28.63 -9.79 -7.39
N GLN A 264 -29.59 -10.45 -8.04
CA GLN A 264 -30.08 -10.14 -9.38
C GLN A 264 -31.60 -10.13 -9.38
N GLY A 265 -32.19 -9.37 -10.31
CA GLY A 265 -33.63 -9.22 -10.47
C GLY A 265 -34.22 -8.08 -9.63
N VAL A 266 -35.53 -7.98 -9.67
CA VAL A 266 -36.31 -6.94 -8.99
C VAL A 266 -36.69 -7.40 -7.60
N GLU A 267 -36.55 -6.51 -6.63
CA GLU A 267 -37.01 -6.73 -5.25
C GLU A 267 -38.53 -6.69 -5.21
N GLN A 268 -39.16 -7.71 -4.57
CA GLN A 268 -40.60 -7.79 -4.37
C GLN A 268 -40.92 -8.23 -2.95
N SER A 269 -41.82 -7.51 -2.30
CA SER A 269 -42.13 -7.70 -0.87
C SER A 269 -42.70 -9.07 -0.51
N ASN A 270 -43.33 -9.77 -1.47
CA ASN A 270 -43.98 -11.07 -1.27
C ASN A 270 -43.21 -12.26 -1.88
N VAL A 271 -41.92 -12.07 -2.22
CA VAL A 271 -41.08 -13.09 -2.85
C VAL A 271 -39.87 -13.39 -1.98
N ILE A 272 -39.66 -14.66 -1.65
CA ILE A 272 -38.39 -15.16 -1.13
C ILE A 272 -37.40 -15.19 -2.28
N PRO A 273 -36.27 -14.47 -2.20
CA PRO A 273 -35.29 -14.43 -3.31
C PRO A 273 -34.55 -15.76 -3.46
N SER A 274 -33.94 -15.98 -4.64
CA SER A 274 -33.10 -17.16 -4.90
C SER A 274 -31.64 -16.98 -4.48
N SER A 275 -31.23 -15.75 -4.20
CA SER A 275 -29.81 -15.45 -3.91
C SER A 275 -29.62 -14.31 -2.92
N ALA A 276 -28.54 -14.38 -2.17
CA ALA A 276 -28.01 -13.28 -1.37
C ALA A 276 -26.48 -13.22 -1.52
N ARG A 277 -25.89 -12.10 -1.17
CA ARG A 277 -24.44 -11.87 -1.21
C ARG A 277 -24.01 -11.08 0.02
N MET A 278 -22.83 -11.41 0.55
CA MET A 278 -22.15 -10.63 1.56
C MET A 278 -20.69 -10.41 1.17
N LEU A 279 -20.11 -9.27 1.59
CA LEU A 279 -18.67 -9.03 1.60
C LEU A 279 -18.22 -8.88 3.05
N LEU A 280 -17.17 -9.62 3.40
CA LEU A 280 -16.47 -9.49 4.68
C LEU A 280 -15.12 -8.83 4.43
N ASP A 281 -14.84 -7.73 5.11
CA ASP A 281 -13.49 -7.15 5.25
C ASP A 281 -12.81 -7.84 6.43
N VAL A 282 -11.82 -8.69 6.13
CA VAL A 282 -11.06 -9.46 7.12
C VAL A 282 -9.68 -8.82 7.25
N ARG A 283 -9.40 -8.22 8.40
CA ARG A 283 -8.10 -7.61 8.70
C ARG A 283 -7.30 -8.51 9.64
N LEU A 284 -6.03 -8.74 9.29
CA LEU A 284 -5.15 -9.69 9.96
C LEU A 284 -3.90 -9.00 10.53
N THR A 285 -3.33 -9.58 11.57
CA THR A 285 -1.94 -9.30 11.98
C THR A 285 -1.05 -10.48 11.61
N PRO A 286 0.30 -10.33 11.58
CA PRO A 286 1.19 -11.40 11.16
C PRO A 286 0.97 -12.73 11.89
N GLY A 287 1.09 -13.84 11.18
CA GLY A 287 0.97 -15.19 11.75
C GLY A 287 0.43 -16.22 10.78
N PRO A 288 -0.86 -16.19 10.41
CA PRO A 288 -1.45 -17.20 9.55
C PRO A 288 -1.04 -17.04 8.09
N ASP A 289 -0.96 -18.15 7.39
CA ASP A 289 -0.88 -18.22 5.93
C ASP A 289 -2.30 -18.19 5.30
N GLU A 290 -2.35 -18.19 3.97
CA GLU A 290 -3.60 -18.17 3.21
C GLU A 290 -4.49 -19.37 3.53
N THR A 291 -3.89 -20.56 3.64
CA THR A 291 -4.61 -21.81 3.91
C THR A 291 -5.32 -21.76 5.26
N ALA A 292 -4.64 -21.28 6.28
CA ALA A 292 -5.20 -21.16 7.62
C ALA A 292 -6.35 -20.15 7.68
N VAL A 293 -6.20 -18.99 7.01
CA VAL A 293 -7.28 -17.98 6.93
C VAL A 293 -8.49 -18.51 6.16
N ALA A 294 -8.25 -19.14 5.00
CA ALA A 294 -9.29 -19.73 4.18
C ALA A 294 -10.08 -20.79 4.94
N ALA A 295 -9.40 -21.66 5.69
CA ALA A 295 -10.05 -22.71 6.50
C ALA A 295 -11.01 -22.14 7.55
N GLU A 296 -10.68 -20.99 8.16
CA GLU A 296 -11.54 -20.35 9.16
C GLU A 296 -12.78 -19.70 8.55
N ILE A 297 -12.64 -19.07 7.38
CA ILE A 297 -13.78 -18.51 6.63
C ILE A 297 -14.70 -19.65 6.17
N GLU A 298 -14.12 -20.70 5.60
CA GLU A 298 -14.84 -21.90 5.17
C GLU A 298 -15.61 -22.56 6.32
N LEU A 299 -15.00 -22.64 7.51
CA LEU A 299 -15.67 -23.17 8.69
C LEU A 299 -16.88 -22.31 9.09
N ALA A 300 -16.79 -20.98 8.99
CA ALA A 300 -17.92 -20.10 9.26
C ALA A 300 -19.06 -20.33 8.25
N CYS A 301 -18.75 -20.47 6.97
CA CYS A 301 -19.71 -20.77 5.91
C CYS A 301 -20.41 -22.12 6.15
N ARG A 302 -19.64 -23.18 6.45
CA ARG A 302 -20.20 -24.51 6.75
C ARG A 302 -21.12 -24.50 7.98
N ARG A 303 -20.78 -23.79 9.04
CA ARG A 303 -21.64 -23.68 10.24
C ARG A 303 -22.92 -22.90 9.95
N ALA A 304 -22.85 -21.86 9.13
CA ALA A 304 -24.06 -21.14 8.71
C ALA A 304 -24.97 -22.03 7.84
N MET A 305 -24.41 -22.79 6.89
CA MET A 305 -25.10 -23.73 6.03
C MET A 305 -25.82 -24.81 6.85
N ALA A 306 -25.18 -25.37 7.88
CA ALA A 306 -25.74 -26.39 8.74
C ALA A 306 -27.01 -25.91 9.48
N ARG A 307 -27.21 -24.61 9.65
CA ARG A 307 -28.41 -23.99 10.25
C ARG A 307 -29.51 -23.68 9.24
N CYS A 308 -29.23 -23.79 7.95
CA CYS A 308 -30.15 -23.44 6.87
C CYS A 308 -30.18 -24.57 5.82
N PRO A 309 -30.82 -25.69 6.11
CA PRO A 309 -30.92 -26.84 5.19
C PRO A 309 -31.43 -26.41 3.81
N GLY A 310 -30.76 -26.87 2.76
CA GLY A 310 -31.09 -26.56 1.37
C GLY A 310 -30.39 -25.28 0.83
N ALA A 311 -29.86 -24.39 1.67
CA ALA A 311 -29.04 -23.29 1.21
C ALA A 311 -27.62 -23.75 0.91
N THR A 312 -27.00 -23.14 -0.13
CA THR A 312 -25.57 -23.28 -0.37
C THR A 312 -24.85 -21.96 -0.08
N ILE A 313 -23.68 -22.02 0.55
CA ILE A 313 -22.83 -20.87 0.84
C ILE A 313 -21.45 -21.18 0.29
N GLU A 314 -21.02 -20.38 -0.67
CA GLU A 314 -19.69 -20.42 -1.27
C GLU A 314 -19.00 -19.09 -1.03
N TRP A 315 -17.67 -19.09 -0.98
CA TRP A 315 -16.91 -17.84 -0.85
C TRP A 315 -15.66 -17.85 -1.72
N GLU A 316 -15.21 -16.67 -2.06
CA GLU A 316 -13.98 -16.44 -2.81
C GLU A 316 -13.29 -15.18 -2.29
N PRO A 317 -11.95 -15.10 -2.31
CA PRO A 317 -11.25 -13.84 -2.05
C PRO A 317 -11.41 -12.91 -3.25
N VAL A 318 -11.73 -11.64 -3.00
CA VAL A 318 -11.69 -10.59 -4.03
C VAL A 318 -10.24 -10.15 -4.16
N ASN A 319 -9.69 -10.23 -5.37
CA ASN A 319 -8.31 -9.84 -5.69
C ASN A 319 -7.22 -10.59 -4.90
N GLY A 320 -7.54 -11.80 -4.40
CA GLY A 320 -6.60 -12.66 -3.69
C GLY A 320 -6.40 -12.27 -2.22
N PHE A 321 -5.35 -12.82 -1.64
CA PHE A 321 -4.93 -12.55 -0.28
C PHE A 321 -3.81 -11.50 -0.26
N ARG A 322 -3.93 -10.52 0.63
CA ARG A 322 -2.84 -9.63 1.01
C ARG A 322 -2.51 -9.93 2.47
N LEU A 323 -1.57 -10.85 2.70
CA LEU A 323 -1.24 -11.31 4.04
C LEU A 323 -0.51 -10.22 4.82
N ALA A 324 -0.68 -10.25 6.14
CA ALA A 324 0.08 -9.39 7.04
C ALA A 324 1.57 -9.72 6.99
N THR A 325 2.41 -8.70 6.96
CA THR A 325 3.86 -8.86 6.90
C THR A 325 4.54 -8.38 8.17
N LYS A 326 5.72 -8.93 8.43
CA LYS A 326 6.59 -8.53 9.54
C LYS A 326 8.05 -8.67 9.13
N VAL A 327 8.85 -7.72 9.58
CA VAL A 327 10.31 -7.70 9.44
C VAL A 327 10.93 -7.59 10.83
N GLU A 328 11.99 -8.35 11.08
CA GLU A 328 12.65 -8.35 12.36
C GLU A 328 13.65 -7.18 12.48
N ARG A 329 13.79 -6.64 13.70
CA ARG A 329 14.72 -5.50 13.96
C ARG A 329 16.19 -5.83 13.65
N SER A 330 16.54 -7.12 13.59
CA SER A 330 17.88 -7.60 13.26
C SER A 330 18.21 -7.57 11.78
N GLU A 331 17.23 -7.32 10.90
CA GLU A 331 17.46 -7.24 9.46
C GLU A 331 18.44 -6.12 9.09
N PRO A 332 19.33 -6.35 8.11
CA PRO A 332 20.30 -5.36 7.68
C PRO A 332 19.65 -4.03 7.27
N LEU A 333 18.51 -4.07 6.56
CA LEU A 333 17.76 -2.88 6.16
C LEU A 333 17.33 -2.07 7.40
N VAL A 334 16.75 -2.73 8.41
CA VAL A 334 16.26 -2.05 9.61
C VAL A 334 17.41 -1.39 10.37
N ARG A 335 18.57 -2.07 10.49
CA ARG A 335 19.76 -1.48 11.10
C ARG A 335 20.27 -0.27 10.33
N ALA A 336 20.29 -0.36 9.00
CA ALA A 336 20.68 0.75 8.13
C ALA A 336 19.76 1.96 8.30
N MET A 337 18.44 1.73 8.37
CA MET A 337 17.46 2.79 8.58
C MET A 337 17.51 3.41 9.98
N VAL A 338 17.71 2.62 11.03
CA VAL A 338 17.91 3.16 12.40
C VAL A 338 19.13 4.08 12.45
N ALA A 339 20.23 3.69 11.80
CA ALA A 339 21.42 4.55 11.68
C ALA A 339 21.13 5.77 10.82
N GLY A 340 20.38 5.58 9.72
CA GLY A 340 19.96 6.64 8.79
C GLY A 340 19.12 7.71 9.47
N VAL A 341 18.09 7.35 10.22
CA VAL A 341 17.27 8.30 10.99
C VAL A 341 18.14 9.13 11.93
N ARG A 342 19.03 8.48 12.66
CA ARG A 342 19.93 9.20 13.60
C ARG A 342 20.87 10.16 12.88
N GLN A 343 21.44 9.76 11.75
CA GLN A 343 22.37 10.59 10.97
C GLN A 343 21.66 11.77 10.29
N ALA A 344 20.48 11.52 9.75
CA ALA A 344 19.70 12.50 9.01
C ALA A 344 19.03 13.56 9.91
N THR A 345 18.52 13.15 11.08
CA THR A 345 17.65 13.98 11.92
C THR A 345 18.19 14.23 13.33
N GLY A 346 19.23 13.53 13.75
CA GLY A 346 19.72 13.55 15.14
C GLY A 346 18.80 12.81 16.14
N ARG A 347 17.61 12.38 15.72
CA ARG A 347 16.60 11.73 16.57
C ARG A 347 16.80 10.22 16.65
N ARG A 348 16.17 9.59 17.64
CA ARG A 348 16.07 8.13 17.68
C ARG A 348 14.94 7.67 16.76
N ALA A 349 15.15 6.55 16.09
CA ALA A 349 14.11 5.91 15.29
C ALA A 349 12.92 5.50 16.17
N VAL A 350 11.72 5.86 15.72
CA VAL A 350 10.45 5.40 16.27
C VAL A 350 9.96 4.23 15.42
N PHE A 351 9.40 3.21 16.07
CA PHE A 351 8.89 2.04 15.36
C PHE A 351 7.37 2.07 15.36
N GLY A 352 6.80 1.72 14.22
CA GLY A 352 5.37 1.72 13.99
C GLY A 352 4.87 0.46 13.28
N GLY A 353 3.63 0.52 12.83
CA GLY A 353 2.99 -0.50 12.01
C GLY A 353 1.92 0.13 11.11
N VAL A 354 1.86 -0.33 9.87
CA VAL A 354 0.91 0.14 8.86
C VAL A 354 -0.48 -0.44 9.15
N PRO A 355 -1.52 0.39 9.32
CA PRO A 355 -2.86 -0.08 9.62
C PRO A 355 -3.54 -0.80 8.45
N GLY A 356 -2.99 -0.68 7.25
CA GLY A 356 -3.42 -1.28 5.99
C GLY A 356 -2.40 -2.24 5.40
N SER A 357 -2.51 -2.43 4.09
CA SER A 357 -1.61 -3.19 3.23
C SER A 357 -1.09 -2.22 2.16
N THR A 358 0.15 -2.31 1.78
CA THR A 358 0.80 -1.50 0.75
C THR A 358 1.42 -2.40 -0.32
N ASP A 359 1.96 -1.83 -1.40
CA ASP A 359 2.77 -2.55 -2.40
C ASP A 359 3.89 -3.37 -1.76
N GLY A 360 4.39 -2.95 -0.60
CA GLY A 360 5.34 -3.71 0.20
C GLY A 360 4.85 -5.10 0.60
N THR A 361 3.54 -5.29 0.77
CA THR A 361 2.96 -6.62 1.02
C THR A 361 3.21 -7.56 -0.16
N ILE A 362 3.01 -7.08 -1.39
CA ILE A 362 3.23 -7.87 -2.61
C ILE A 362 4.72 -8.21 -2.76
N LEU A 363 5.60 -7.21 -2.59
CA LEU A 363 7.04 -7.42 -2.64
C LEU A 363 7.50 -8.47 -1.60
N ARG A 364 6.99 -8.36 -0.36
CA ARG A 364 7.31 -9.33 0.69
C ARG A 364 6.80 -10.73 0.39
N MET A 365 5.56 -10.84 -0.09
CA MET A 365 4.94 -12.15 -0.39
C MET A 365 5.59 -12.84 -1.59
N GLN A 366 5.89 -12.12 -2.67
CA GLN A 366 6.35 -12.71 -3.93
C GLN A 366 7.87 -12.82 -4.03
N LEU A 367 8.62 -11.87 -3.46
CA LEU A 367 10.09 -11.87 -3.51
C LEU A 367 10.74 -12.35 -2.20
N GLY A 368 10.00 -12.37 -1.09
CA GLY A 368 10.55 -12.77 0.22
C GLY A 368 11.49 -11.74 0.86
N ILE A 369 11.66 -10.56 0.24
CA ILE A 369 12.61 -9.53 0.70
C ILE A 369 12.10 -8.78 1.95
N PRO A 370 12.99 -8.29 2.83
CA PRO A 370 12.60 -7.39 3.91
C PRO A 370 12.10 -6.05 3.36
N ILE A 371 10.99 -5.56 3.93
CA ILE A 371 10.42 -4.26 3.62
C ILE A 371 10.31 -3.43 4.90
N VAL A 372 10.50 -2.13 4.80
CA VAL A 372 10.20 -1.16 5.86
C VAL A 372 9.37 -0.05 5.24
N THR A 373 8.21 0.22 5.82
CA THR A 373 7.41 1.37 5.40
C THR A 373 7.82 2.59 6.23
N CYS A 374 8.15 3.67 5.56
CA CYS A 374 8.62 4.90 6.19
C CYS A 374 8.53 6.04 5.19
N GLY A 375 7.66 7.00 5.40
CA GLY A 375 7.53 8.19 4.56
C GLY A 375 6.86 9.35 5.27
N PRO A 376 6.86 10.52 4.62
CA PRO A 376 6.32 11.75 5.18
C PRO A 376 4.79 11.74 5.11
N GLY A 377 4.16 12.50 5.98
CA GLY A 377 2.71 12.62 6.07
C GLY A 377 2.12 11.81 7.22
N HIS A 378 1.08 12.35 7.81
CA HIS A 378 0.41 11.72 8.94
C HIS A 378 -0.59 10.67 8.45
N ARG A 379 -0.50 9.43 8.94
CA ARG A 379 -1.32 8.26 8.55
C ARG A 379 -2.85 8.43 8.62
N LEU A 380 -3.36 9.48 9.24
CA LEU A 380 -4.79 9.78 9.32
C LEU A 380 -5.23 10.88 8.34
N ILE A 381 -4.33 11.44 7.55
CA ILE A 381 -4.61 12.50 6.56
C ILE A 381 -5.03 11.94 5.19
N PRO A 382 -4.50 10.82 4.71
CA PRO A 382 -4.89 10.26 3.42
C PRO A 382 -6.41 10.14 3.22
N HIS A 383 -6.85 10.28 1.97
CA HIS A 383 -8.23 10.11 1.50
C HIS A 383 -9.24 11.17 2.00
N GLN A 384 -8.80 12.19 2.73
CA GLN A 384 -9.65 13.29 3.18
C GLN A 384 -9.55 14.50 2.25
N ALA A 385 -10.51 15.41 2.33
CA ALA A 385 -10.36 16.75 1.76
C ALA A 385 -9.27 17.51 2.53
N ASP A 386 -8.64 18.48 1.86
CA ASP A 386 -7.49 19.22 2.39
C ASP A 386 -6.32 18.31 2.87
N GLU A 387 -6.12 17.20 2.16
CA GLU A 387 -4.95 16.36 2.35
C GLU A 387 -3.68 17.18 2.19
N TYR A 388 -2.69 16.97 3.07
CA TYR A 388 -1.44 17.72 3.07
C TYR A 388 -0.25 16.91 3.57
N VAL A 389 0.95 17.40 3.25
CA VAL A 389 2.21 16.96 3.85
C VAL A 389 2.93 18.15 4.47
N GLU A 390 3.53 17.98 5.66
CA GLU A 390 4.43 18.96 6.27
C GLU A 390 5.76 18.98 5.51
N VAL A 391 6.22 20.16 5.08
CA VAL A 391 7.50 20.31 4.39
C VAL A 391 8.67 19.77 5.23
N ALA A 392 8.61 19.96 6.54
CA ALA A 392 9.63 19.44 7.44
C ALA A 392 9.71 17.90 7.43
N GLU A 393 8.56 17.21 7.39
CA GLU A 393 8.51 15.74 7.28
C GLU A 393 9.02 15.27 5.91
N LEU A 394 8.66 15.97 4.84
CA LEU A 394 9.12 15.70 3.48
C LEU A 394 10.65 15.76 3.37
N VAL A 395 11.26 16.83 3.90
CA VAL A 395 12.72 17.01 3.92
C VAL A 395 13.40 15.94 4.79
N ASP A 396 12.85 15.66 5.96
CA ASP A 396 13.35 14.59 6.84
C ASP A 396 13.30 13.23 6.15
N ALA A 397 12.22 12.90 5.42
CA ALA A 397 12.11 11.66 4.65
C ALA A 397 13.24 11.52 3.62
N ALA A 398 13.44 12.54 2.79
CA ALA A 398 14.51 12.52 1.79
C ALA A 398 15.88 12.33 2.43
N ARG A 399 16.16 13.02 3.53
CA ARG A 399 17.42 12.88 4.30
C ARG A 399 17.58 11.47 4.89
N ILE A 400 16.49 10.90 5.42
CA ILE A 400 16.47 9.51 5.95
C ILE A 400 16.78 8.52 4.83
N TYR A 401 16.19 8.69 3.64
CA TYR A 401 16.43 7.79 2.50
C TYR A 401 17.89 7.88 2.01
N VAL A 402 18.47 9.08 1.90
CA VAL A 402 19.90 9.26 1.58
C VAL A 402 20.77 8.46 2.54
N ALA A 403 20.61 8.68 3.84
CA ALA A 403 21.46 8.06 4.85
C ALA A 403 21.23 6.54 4.93
N SER A 404 19.96 6.10 4.83
CA SER A 404 19.60 4.67 4.88
C SER A 404 20.14 3.90 3.68
N ALA A 405 20.00 4.44 2.47
CA ALA A 405 20.49 3.83 1.24
C ALA A 405 22.03 3.67 1.29
N LEU A 406 22.75 4.73 1.67
CA LEU A 406 24.20 4.67 1.80
C LEU A 406 24.68 3.72 2.91
N ASN A 407 23.92 3.54 3.98
CA ASN A 407 24.25 2.57 5.04
C ASN A 407 23.96 1.13 4.61
N PHE A 408 22.96 0.89 3.78
CA PHE A 408 22.57 -0.45 3.33
C PHE A 408 23.42 -0.96 2.17
N LEU A 409 23.80 -0.06 1.25
CA LEU A 409 24.53 -0.36 0.00
C LEU A 409 26.07 -0.22 0.14
N ARG A 410 26.57 -0.44 1.33
CA ARG A 410 28.02 -0.46 1.63
C ARG A 410 28.58 -1.83 1.73
#